data_8fb005cdec9ee219debb6ca0498c0c24
#
_entry.id   8fb005cdec9ee219debb6ca0498c0c24
#
_cell.length_a   1.000
_cell.length_b   1.000
_cell.length_c   1.000
_cell.angle_alpha   90.00
_cell.angle_beta   90.00
_cell.angle_gamma   90.00
#
_symmetry.space_group_name_H-M   'P 1'
#
loop_
_entity.id
_entity.type
_entity.pdbx_description
1 polymer ?
#
loop_
_entity_poly.entity_id
_entity_poly.type
_entity_poly.pdbx_seq_one_letter_code
_entity_poly.pdbx_strand_id
1 'polypeptide(L)'
;MKLVTYNIQYGIGLDGKYDVGRIADAVRGADVIALQEVTRNNPRNGDRDMVAEIGEALPDYFVAYASNFEVNIGSRLDAGRAVTRTFQLGNMVLSKTPIHLSRNLLLPRSRSLERMNFQRGALEALIETPLGFIRFYSTHLDHRSPVERQSQIRFLRQRLLNYALEGGGLSGIPEIGLPDLPYPEAFIVMGDFNMLPGSPEYVELAGR
;
A
#
# COMPACT_ATOMS: atom_id res chain seq x y z
N MET A 1 -14.77 9.14 12.14
CA MET A 1 -13.52 8.50 11.67
C MET A 1 -12.83 9.43 10.69
N LYS A 2 -11.57 9.78 10.92
CA LYS A 2 -10.73 10.61 10.06
C LYS A 2 -9.81 9.70 9.24
N LEU A 3 -9.86 9.81 7.92
CA LEU A 3 -9.04 9.04 6.98
C LEU A 3 -8.09 9.98 6.25
N VAL A 4 -6.85 9.53 6.04
CA VAL A 4 -5.83 10.27 5.29
C VAL A 4 -5.24 9.36 4.24
N THR A 5 -5.10 9.84 3.00
CA THR A 5 -4.25 9.25 1.98
C THR A 5 -3.17 10.24 1.57
N TYR A 6 -1.92 9.77 1.42
CA TYR A 6 -0.80 10.65 1.10
C TYR A 6 0.29 9.89 0.33
N ASN A 7 0.56 10.31 -0.91
CA ASN A 7 1.77 9.91 -1.62
C ASN A 7 2.94 10.74 -1.09
N ILE A 8 3.88 10.10 -0.41
CA ILE A 8 4.95 10.74 0.34
C ILE A 8 6.26 10.94 -0.44
N GLN A 9 6.28 10.60 -1.74
CA GLN A 9 7.42 10.84 -2.64
C GLN A 9 8.77 10.42 -2.03
N TYR A 10 8.88 9.18 -1.57
CA TYR A 10 10.11 8.61 -0.95
C TYR A 10 10.61 9.39 0.29
N GLY A 11 9.75 10.18 0.93
CA GLY A 11 10.09 11.03 2.07
C GLY A 11 10.75 12.35 1.70
N ILE A 12 10.83 12.70 0.42
CA ILE A 12 11.52 13.90 -0.08
C ILE A 12 10.48 14.98 -0.40
N GLY A 13 10.58 16.12 0.30
CA GLY A 13 9.71 17.27 0.07
C GLY A 13 10.10 18.09 -1.17
N LEU A 14 9.28 19.09 -1.51
CA LEU A 14 9.55 20.03 -2.60
C LEU A 14 10.86 20.83 -2.39
N ASP A 15 11.36 20.93 -1.16
CA ASP A 15 12.64 21.51 -0.80
C ASP A 15 13.84 20.57 -1.02
N GLY A 16 13.58 19.37 -1.56
CA GLY A 16 14.59 18.34 -1.79
C GLY A 16 15.10 17.64 -0.52
N LYS A 17 14.50 17.90 0.65
CA LYS A 17 14.93 17.31 1.93
C LYS A 17 14.09 16.09 2.27
N TYR A 18 14.78 15.05 2.72
CA TYR A 18 14.14 13.88 3.33
C TYR A 18 13.74 14.21 4.77
N ASP A 19 12.45 13.99 5.11
CA ASP A 19 11.95 14.29 6.46
C ASP A 19 10.68 13.47 6.77
N VAL A 20 10.84 12.37 7.50
CA VAL A 20 9.71 11.53 7.98
C VAL A 20 8.91 12.23 9.08
N GLY A 21 9.56 13.11 9.88
CA GLY A 21 8.86 13.87 10.92
C GLY A 21 7.75 14.74 10.35
N ARG A 22 8.00 15.45 9.25
CA ARG A 22 6.98 16.25 8.54
C ARG A 22 5.81 15.38 8.03
N ILE A 23 6.11 14.19 7.54
CA ILE A 23 5.09 13.26 7.08
C ILE A 23 4.21 12.82 8.26
N ALA A 24 4.84 12.39 9.36
CA ALA A 24 4.15 11.99 10.58
C ALA A 24 3.25 13.11 11.14
N ASP A 25 3.75 14.34 11.19
CA ASP A 25 2.99 15.49 11.68
C ASP A 25 1.78 15.82 10.78
N ALA A 26 1.92 15.68 9.46
CA ALA A 26 0.84 15.91 8.51
C ALA A 26 -0.32 14.92 8.64
N VAL A 27 -0.05 13.67 9.04
CA VAL A 27 -1.05 12.60 9.11
C VAL A 27 -1.52 12.30 10.52
N ARG A 28 -0.83 12.80 11.53
CA ARG A 28 -1.11 12.56 12.96
C ARG A 28 -2.56 12.89 13.31
N GLY A 29 -3.18 12.04 14.12
CA GLY A 29 -4.57 12.20 14.56
C GLY A 29 -5.60 11.68 13.56
N ALA A 30 -5.20 11.06 12.45
CA ALA A 30 -6.11 10.27 11.62
C ALA A 30 -6.37 8.90 12.28
N ASP A 31 -7.53 8.31 12.01
CA ASP A 31 -7.86 6.96 12.51
C ASP A 31 -7.23 5.88 11.61
N VAL A 32 -7.25 6.09 10.30
CA VAL A 32 -6.57 5.23 9.31
C VAL A 32 -5.82 6.10 8.31
N ILE A 33 -4.59 5.70 7.99
CA ILE A 33 -3.68 6.40 7.08
C ILE A 33 -3.23 5.43 5.98
N ALA A 34 -3.35 5.85 4.73
CA ALA A 34 -2.84 5.14 3.56
C ALA A 34 -1.69 5.94 2.93
N LEU A 35 -0.48 5.38 2.94
CA LEU A 35 0.71 6.00 2.34
C LEU A 35 1.12 5.27 1.08
N GLN A 36 1.56 6.03 0.07
CA GLN A 36 2.11 5.52 -1.17
C GLN A 36 3.56 5.99 -1.31
N GLU A 37 4.34 5.25 -2.10
CA GLU A 37 5.78 5.47 -2.31
C GLU A 37 6.62 5.32 -1.04
N VAL A 38 6.20 4.43 -0.17
CA VAL A 38 7.01 4.01 0.99
C VAL A 38 8.10 3.06 0.51
N THR A 39 9.36 3.32 0.90
CA THR A 39 10.51 2.57 0.40
C THR A 39 11.41 2.05 1.51
N ARG A 40 12.15 0.99 1.18
CA ARG A 40 13.35 0.57 1.92
C ARG A 40 14.54 0.57 0.98
N ASN A 41 15.66 1.07 1.46
CA ASN A 41 16.94 1.12 0.74
C ASN A 41 16.82 1.83 -0.64
N ASN A 42 16.06 2.92 -0.71
CA ASN A 42 15.99 3.72 -1.94
C ASN A 42 17.24 4.61 -2.04
N PRO A 43 18.05 4.48 -3.11
CA PRO A 43 19.24 5.34 -3.28
C PRO A 43 18.93 6.85 -3.31
N ARG A 44 17.71 7.23 -3.71
CA ARG A 44 17.31 8.65 -3.75
C ARG A 44 17.18 9.30 -2.39
N ASN A 45 16.85 8.53 -1.36
CA ASN A 45 16.68 9.04 0.00
C ASN A 45 17.79 8.59 0.96
N GLY A 46 18.91 8.12 0.41
CA GLY A 46 20.06 7.68 1.22
C GLY A 46 19.89 6.30 1.85
N ASP A 47 19.21 5.41 1.14
CA ASP A 47 19.01 4.00 1.55
C ASP A 47 18.27 3.84 2.89
N ARG A 48 17.34 4.75 3.18
CA ARG A 48 16.56 4.76 4.43
C ARG A 48 15.56 3.60 4.48
N ASP A 49 15.27 3.11 5.69
CA ASP A 49 14.12 2.23 5.96
C ASP A 49 12.93 3.09 6.44
N MET A 50 12.17 3.59 5.48
CA MET A 50 11.02 4.44 5.79
C MET A 50 9.93 3.71 6.58
N VAL A 51 9.83 2.37 6.43
CA VAL A 51 8.82 1.60 7.16
C VAL A 51 9.11 1.63 8.65
N ALA A 52 10.37 1.43 9.04
CA ALA A 52 10.80 1.52 10.43
C ALA A 52 10.64 2.96 10.96
N GLU A 53 11.17 3.95 10.22
CA GLU A 53 11.15 5.35 10.64
C GLU A 53 9.72 5.92 10.80
N ILE A 54 8.79 5.58 9.92
CA ILE A 54 7.38 5.99 10.05
C ILE A 54 6.74 5.32 11.26
N GLY A 55 7.01 4.02 11.49
CA GLY A 55 6.53 3.31 12.67
C GLY A 55 7.04 3.92 13.98
N GLU A 56 8.31 4.30 14.03
CA GLU A 56 8.91 5.00 15.19
C GLU A 56 8.32 6.41 15.41
N ALA A 57 8.03 7.14 14.33
CA ALA A 57 7.44 8.48 14.40
C ALA A 57 5.93 8.46 14.78
N LEU A 58 5.23 7.32 14.57
CA LEU A 58 3.82 7.12 14.86
C LEU A 58 3.63 5.86 15.74
N PRO A 59 4.16 5.82 16.97
CA PRO A 59 4.21 4.62 17.80
C PRO A 59 2.85 4.15 18.33
N ASP A 60 1.83 4.99 18.20
CA ASP A 60 0.44 4.71 18.57
C ASP A 60 -0.40 4.15 17.42
N TYR A 61 0.25 3.74 16.31
CA TYR A 61 -0.41 3.12 15.17
C TYR A 61 0.08 1.69 14.92
N PHE A 62 -0.86 0.81 14.61
CA PHE A 62 -0.58 -0.50 14.01
C PHE A 62 -0.21 -0.31 12.55
N VAL A 63 0.76 -1.08 12.06
CA VAL A 63 1.36 -0.88 10.73
C VAL A 63 1.23 -2.13 9.89
N ALA A 64 0.79 -1.97 8.65
CA ALA A 64 0.95 -2.94 7.57
C ALA A 64 1.71 -2.29 6.42
N TYR A 65 2.71 -2.97 5.88
CA TYR A 65 3.46 -2.56 4.70
C TYR A 65 3.56 -3.72 3.72
N ALA A 66 3.45 -3.41 2.43
CA ALA A 66 3.72 -4.39 1.40
C ALA A 66 4.53 -3.77 0.25
N SER A 67 5.65 -4.40 -0.05
CA SER A 67 6.43 -4.10 -1.23
C SER A 67 5.73 -4.63 -2.49
N ASN A 68 5.66 -3.81 -3.53
CA ASN A 68 5.14 -4.24 -4.83
C ASN A 68 6.20 -4.95 -5.67
N PHE A 69 7.47 -4.69 -5.41
CA PHE A 69 8.63 -5.36 -6.00
C PHE A 69 9.86 -5.17 -5.13
N GLU A 70 10.83 -6.05 -5.34
CA GLU A 70 12.17 -5.94 -4.79
C GLU A 70 13.20 -6.09 -5.89
N VAL A 71 14.26 -5.27 -5.84
CA VAL A 71 15.38 -5.37 -6.76
C VAL A 71 16.70 -5.37 -6.00
N ASN A 72 17.60 -6.27 -6.37
CA ASN A 72 18.93 -6.35 -5.78
C ASN A 72 19.74 -5.08 -6.10
N ILE A 73 20.26 -4.43 -5.07
CA ILE A 73 21.09 -3.23 -5.17
C ILE A 73 22.47 -3.40 -4.50
N GLY A 74 22.95 -4.62 -4.37
CA GLY A 74 24.27 -4.90 -3.79
C GLY A 74 24.28 -6.01 -2.73
N SER A 75 23.38 -6.98 -2.85
CA SER A 75 23.49 -8.22 -2.06
C SER A 75 24.79 -8.94 -2.38
N ARG A 76 25.48 -9.48 -1.37
CA ARG A 76 26.80 -10.09 -1.51
C ARG A 76 27.02 -11.18 -0.45
N LEU A 77 28.05 -11.94 -0.67
CA LEU A 77 28.65 -12.75 0.40
C LEU A 77 29.70 -11.90 1.15
N ASP A 78 29.59 -11.85 2.47
CA ASP A 78 30.51 -11.19 3.35
C ASP A 78 30.99 -12.20 4.40
N ALA A 79 32.29 -12.51 4.38
CA ALA A 79 32.90 -13.56 5.22
C ALA A 79 32.11 -14.88 5.23
N GLY A 80 31.60 -15.32 4.06
CA GLY A 80 30.82 -16.56 3.90
C GLY A 80 29.34 -16.44 4.31
N ARG A 81 28.87 -15.26 4.73
CA ARG A 81 27.47 -15.00 5.06
C ARG A 81 26.79 -14.19 3.96
N ALA A 82 25.58 -14.58 3.58
CA ALA A 82 24.77 -13.80 2.65
C ALA A 82 24.28 -12.51 3.31
N VAL A 83 24.61 -11.37 2.71
CA VAL A 83 24.10 -10.06 3.07
C VAL A 83 23.13 -9.63 1.96
N THR A 84 21.85 -9.66 2.27
CA THR A 84 20.81 -9.22 1.33
C THR A 84 20.66 -7.71 1.38
N ARG A 85 20.71 -7.06 0.22
CA ARG A 85 20.44 -5.63 0.07
C ARG A 85 19.55 -5.41 -1.13
N THR A 86 18.27 -5.14 -0.86
CA THR A 86 17.25 -4.93 -1.90
C THR A 86 16.59 -3.57 -1.72
N PHE A 87 16.31 -2.91 -2.83
CA PHE A 87 15.42 -1.77 -2.88
C PHE A 87 13.98 -2.28 -2.96
N GLN A 88 13.13 -1.78 -2.08
CA GLN A 88 11.70 -2.07 -2.02
C GLN A 88 10.90 -0.79 -2.21
N LEU A 89 9.79 -0.88 -2.93
CA LEU A 89 8.80 0.19 -3.07
C LEU A 89 7.40 -0.39 -2.93
N GLY A 90 6.58 0.24 -2.08
CA GLY A 90 5.24 -0.26 -1.81
C GLY A 90 4.29 0.76 -1.20
N ASN A 91 3.22 0.21 -0.65
CA ASN A 91 2.17 0.95 0.05
C ASN A 91 2.18 0.57 1.53
N MET A 92 1.69 1.49 2.37
CA MET A 92 1.59 1.30 3.81
C MET A 92 0.20 1.71 4.28
N VAL A 93 -0.32 0.99 5.26
CA VAL A 93 -1.53 1.35 6.00
C VAL A 93 -1.17 1.42 7.47
N LEU A 94 -1.56 2.52 8.12
CA LEU A 94 -1.47 2.66 9.57
C LEU A 94 -2.88 2.83 10.14
N SER A 95 -3.11 2.25 11.31
CA SER A 95 -4.41 2.29 11.99
C SER A 95 -4.25 2.48 13.49
N LYS A 96 -5.15 3.24 14.12
CA LYS A 96 -5.23 3.34 15.59
C LYS A 96 -5.82 2.11 16.25
N THR A 97 -6.49 1.26 15.50
CA THR A 97 -7.01 -0.03 15.97
C THR A 97 -6.26 -1.18 15.28
N PRO A 98 -6.24 -2.39 15.88
CA PRO A 98 -5.51 -3.52 15.31
C PRO A 98 -5.88 -3.82 13.85
N ILE A 99 -4.87 -4.16 13.06
CA ILE A 99 -5.04 -4.68 11.70
C ILE A 99 -5.12 -6.21 11.83
N HIS A 100 -6.30 -6.78 11.56
CA HIS A 100 -6.56 -8.21 11.75
C HIS A 100 -6.00 -9.07 10.62
N LEU A 101 -5.97 -8.53 9.40
CA LEU A 101 -5.41 -9.19 8.22
C LEU A 101 -4.85 -8.13 7.27
N SER A 102 -3.74 -8.43 6.63
CA SER A 102 -3.27 -7.65 5.48
C SER A 102 -2.80 -8.57 4.35
N ARG A 103 -3.02 -8.15 3.10
CA ARG A 103 -2.47 -8.80 1.91
C ARG A 103 -2.15 -7.78 0.83
N ASN A 104 -1.18 -8.09 -0.01
CA ASN A 104 -0.85 -7.25 -1.17
C ASN A 104 -1.44 -7.85 -2.43
N LEU A 105 -2.28 -7.08 -3.13
CA LEU A 105 -2.81 -7.41 -4.44
C LEU A 105 -1.92 -6.77 -5.50
N LEU A 106 -1.05 -7.56 -6.14
CA LEU A 106 -0.25 -7.06 -7.26
C LEU A 106 -1.17 -6.80 -8.46
N LEU A 107 -1.12 -5.57 -8.97
CA LEU A 107 -1.98 -5.14 -10.06
C LEU A 107 -1.40 -5.53 -11.42
N PRO A 108 -2.24 -5.72 -12.46
CA PRO A 108 -1.77 -5.98 -13.81
C PRO A 108 -0.75 -4.96 -14.29
N ARG A 109 0.25 -5.42 -15.04
CA ARG A 109 1.31 -4.60 -15.60
C ARG A 109 1.69 -5.07 -17.00
N SER A 110 1.81 -4.14 -17.93
CA SER A 110 2.35 -4.38 -19.25
C SER A 110 3.86 -4.16 -19.30
N ARG A 111 4.53 -4.82 -20.25
CA ARG A 111 5.95 -4.59 -20.51
C ARG A 111 6.14 -3.26 -21.26
N SER A 112 6.98 -2.37 -20.74
CA SER A 112 7.48 -1.19 -21.45
C SER A 112 8.99 -1.34 -21.61
N LEU A 113 9.51 -1.08 -22.83
CA LEU A 113 10.94 -1.10 -23.13
C LEU A 113 11.55 0.31 -23.13
N GLU A 114 10.73 1.32 -23.33
CA GLU A 114 11.19 2.70 -23.53
C GLU A 114 11.23 3.51 -22.23
N ARG A 115 10.49 3.08 -21.22
CA ARG A 115 10.32 3.84 -19.98
C ARG A 115 10.22 2.90 -18.78
N MET A 116 10.69 3.40 -17.64
CA MET A 116 10.55 2.71 -16.38
C MET A 116 9.06 2.55 -16.02
N ASN A 117 8.63 1.30 -15.83
CA ASN A 117 7.30 0.94 -15.41
C ASN A 117 7.42 0.01 -14.19
N PHE A 118 6.91 0.47 -13.05
CA PHE A 118 6.95 -0.26 -11.79
C PHE A 118 5.77 -1.21 -11.65
N GLN A 119 5.98 -2.33 -10.98
CA GLN A 119 4.88 -3.12 -10.46
C GLN A 119 4.05 -2.27 -9.49
N ARG A 120 2.75 -2.20 -9.72
CA ARG A 120 1.78 -1.54 -8.85
C ARG A 120 1.07 -2.56 -7.98
N GLY A 121 0.53 -2.10 -6.85
CA GLY A 121 -0.20 -2.95 -5.91
C GLY A 121 -1.25 -2.18 -5.14
N ALA A 122 -2.13 -2.94 -4.50
CA ALA A 122 -3.09 -2.45 -3.52
C ALA A 122 -2.91 -3.25 -2.23
N LEU A 123 -2.43 -2.60 -1.20
CA LEU A 123 -2.34 -3.17 0.15
C LEU A 123 -3.71 -3.13 0.79
N GLU A 124 -4.29 -4.29 1.02
CA GLU A 124 -5.52 -4.49 1.79
C GLU A 124 -5.20 -4.60 3.28
N ALA A 125 -6.01 -3.97 4.11
CA ALA A 125 -5.97 -4.10 5.57
C ALA A 125 -7.40 -4.25 6.10
N LEU A 126 -7.68 -5.34 6.80
CA LEU A 126 -8.94 -5.58 7.51
C LEU A 126 -8.84 -4.97 8.91
N ILE A 127 -9.65 -3.97 9.19
CA ILE A 127 -9.60 -3.18 10.43
C ILE A 127 -10.97 -3.17 11.09
N GLU A 128 -11.00 -3.42 12.41
CA GLU A 128 -12.19 -3.22 13.21
C GLU A 128 -12.33 -1.74 13.57
N THR A 129 -13.50 -1.18 13.26
CA THR A 129 -13.83 0.23 13.48
C THR A 129 -15.10 0.33 14.36
N PRO A 130 -15.44 1.52 14.87
CA PRO A 130 -16.73 1.73 15.54
C PRO A 130 -17.95 1.45 14.64
N LEU A 131 -17.78 1.33 13.34
CA LEU A 131 -18.82 0.97 12.36
C LEU A 131 -18.78 -0.52 11.98
N GLY A 132 -18.00 -1.33 12.68
CA GLY A 132 -17.73 -2.73 12.37
C GLY A 132 -16.46 -2.91 11.54
N PHE A 133 -16.24 -4.13 11.04
CA PHE A 133 -15.09 -4.44 10.21
C PHE A 133 -15.21 -3.81 8.82
N ILE A 134 -14.14 -3.14 8.40
CA ILE A 134 -14.02 -2.49 7.08
C ILE A 134 -12.67 -2.88 6.48
N ARG A 135 -12.66 -3.15 5.18
CA ARG A 135 -11.44 -3.36 4.40
C ARG A 135 -10.94 -2.02 3.88
N PHE A 136 -9.74 -1.63 4.28
CA PHE A 136 -9.06 -0.45 3.78
C PHE A 136 -8.01 -0.86 2.75
N TYR A 137 -7.91 -0.08 1.68
CA TYR A 137 -6.92 -0.31 0.63
C TYR A 137 -6.05 0.92 0.47
N SER A 138 -4.72 0.73 0.45
CA SER A 138 -3.76 1.73 -0.01
C SER A 138 -3.25 1.32 -1.38
N THR A 139 -3.54 2.10 -2.42
CA THR A 139 -3.14 1.79 -3.79
C THR A 139 -2.39 2.94 -4.45
N HIS A 140 -1.56 2.62 -5.45
CA HIS A 140 -0.92 3.59 -6.32
C HIS A 140 -0.98 3.05 -7.74
N LEU A 141 -1.86 3.63 -8.58
CA LEU A 141 -2.06 3.21 -9.95
C LEU A 141 -0.95 3.72 -10.88
N ASP A 142 -0.90 3.20 -12.10
CA ASP A 142 0.09 3.64 -13.09
C ASP A 142 -0.03 5.14 -13.38
N HIS A 143 1.11 5.83 -13.39
CA HIS A 143 1.16 7.28 -13.55
C HIS A 143 1.21 7.74 -15.00
N ARG A 144 1.33 6.83 -15.98
CA ARG A 144 1.58 7.17 -17.39
C ARG A 144 0.49 6.70 -18.35
N SER A 145 0.07 5.43 -18.19
CA SER A 145 -0.80 4.77 -19.17
C SER A 145 -2.25 4.69 -18.67
N PRO A 146 -3.18 5.43 -19.31
CA PRO A 146 -4.62 5.28 -19.04
C PRO A 146 -5.10 3.84 -19.24
N VAL A 147 -4.61 3.16 -20.27
CA VAL A 147 -4.97 1.76 -20.57
C VAL A 147 -4.52 0.82 -19.46
N GLU A 148 -3.32 1.02 -18.92
CA GLU A 148 -2.82 0.23 -17.80
C GLU A 148 -3.63 0.53 -16.53
N ARG A 149 -3.94 1.80 -16.24
CA ARG A 149 -4.83 2.16 -15.12
C ARG A 149 -6.20 1.51 -15.23
N GLN A 150 -6.82 1.49 -16.41
CA GLN A 150 -8.10 0.81 -16.61
C GLN A 150 -8.00 -0.69 -16.33
N SER A 151 -6.93 -1.35 -16.78
CA SER A 151 -6.69 -2.76 -16.48
C SER A 151 -6.52 -3.00 -14.97
N GLN A 152 -5.79 -2.13 -14.29
CA GLN A 152 -5.60 -2.17 -12.83
C GLN A 152 -6.91 -1.96 -12.08
N ILE A 153 -7.73 -1.01 -12.53
CA ILE A 153 -9.05 -0.72 -11.94
C ILE A 153 -9.99 -1.91 -12.08
N ARG A 154 -10.08 -2.52 -13.28
CA ARG A 154 -10.94 -3.71 -13.50
C ARG A 154 -10.55 -4.85 -12.60
N PHE A 155 -9.25 -5.13 -12.51
CA PHE A 155 -8.74 -6.15 -11.61
C PHE A 155 -9.09 -5.84 -10.15
N LEU A 156 -8.83 -4.61 -9.69
CA LEU A 156 -9.10 -4.21 -8.32
C LEU A 156 -10.60 -4.30 -8.00
N ARG A 157 -11.47 -3.76 -8.87
CA ARG A 157 -12.94 -3.86 -8.70
C ARG A 157 -13.41 -5.30 -8.55
N GLN A 158 -12.88 -6.22 -9.36
CA GLN A 158 -13.22 -7.63 -9.25
C GLN A 158 -12.88 -8.18 -7.86
N ARG A 159 -11.67 -7.86 -7.33
CA ARG A 159 -11.25 -8.29 -5.98
C ARG A 159 -12.09 -7.65 -4.87
N LEU A 160 -12.44 -6.38 -5.02
CA LEU A 160 -13.27 -5.66 -4.06
C LEU A 160 -14.67 -6.26 -3.94
N LEU A 161 -15.32 -6.55 -5.08
CA LEU A 161 -16.72 -7.00 -5.14
C LEU A 161 -16.87 -8.50 -4.85
N ASN A 162 -15.86 -9.31 -5.14
CA ASN A 162 -15.90 -10.76 -4.96
C ASN A 162 -15.23 -11.22 -3.66
N TYR A 163 -14.93 -10.32 -2.75
CA TYR A 163 -14.15 -10.60 -1.55
C TYR A 163 -14.70 -11.78 -0.72
N ALA A 164 -15.99 -11.80 -0.46
CA ALA A 164 -16.62 -12.86 0.32
C ALA A 164 -16.56 -14.22 -0.42
N LEU A 165 -16.67 -14.21 -1.75
CA LEU A 165 -16.58 -15.43 -2.60
C LEU A 165 -15.12 -15.95 -2.66
N GLU A 166 -14.14 -15.07 -2.62
CA GLU A 166 -12.72 -15.43 -2.66
C GLU A 166 -12.18 -15.87 -1.28
N GLY A 167 -12.91 -15.60 -0.20
CA GLY A 167 -12.46 -15.91 1.16
C GLY A 167 -11.35 -14.98 1.67
N GLY A 168 -11.23 -13.77 1.14
CA GLY A 168 -10.23 -12.78 1.55
C GLY A 168 -8.79 -13.26 1.33
N GLY A 169 -7.90 -12.93 2.27
CA GLY A 169 -6.49 -13.36 2.26
C GLY A 169 -6.24 -14.67 2.99
N LEU A 170 -7.21 -15.13 3.78
CA LEU A 170 -7.10 -16.35 4.59
C LEU A 170 -8.51 -16.80 4.99
N SER A 171 -8.76 -18.10 4.94
CA SER A 171 -10.00 -18.75 5.37
C SER A 171 -9.68 -20.04 6.11
N GLY A 172 -10.63 -20.54 6.94
CA GLY A 172 -10.42 -21.77 7.71
C GLY A 172 -9.38 -21.67 8.82
N ILE A 173 -9.12 -20.48 9.32
CA ILE A 173 -8.13 -20.18 10.35
C ILE A 173 -8.38 -20.90 11.70
N PRO A 174 -9.60 -21.35 12.08
CA PRO A 174 -9.79 -22.18 13.26
C PRO A 174 -9.01 -23.50 13.25
N GLU A 175 -8.60 -24.00 12.10
CA GLU A 175 -7.72 -25.17 12.00
C GLU A 175 -6.40 -25.00 12.76
N ILE A 176 -5.90 -23.77 12.88
CA ILE A 176 -4.70 -23.42 13.64
C ILE A 176 -5.00 -22.78 15.01
N GLY A 177 -6.25 -22.89 15.49
CA GLY A 177 -6.66 -22.41 16.82
C GLY A 177 -6.88 -20.91 16.93
N LEU A 178 -7.01 -20.19 15.83
CA LEU A 178 -7.33 -18.76 15.80
C LEU A 178 -8.83 -18.56 15.49
N PRO A 179 -9.45 -17.44 15.94
CA PRO A 179 -10.84 -17.13 15.62
C PRO A 179 -11.00 -16.85 14.13
N ASP A 180 -12.17 -17.19 13.57
CA ASP A 180 -12.53 -16.84 12.21
C ASP A 180 -12.50 -15.32 12.00
N LEU A 181 -12.01 -14.93 10.82
CA LEU A 181 -12.05 -13.55 10.40
C LEU A 181 -13.34 -13.26 9.65
N PRO A 182 -13.94 -12.07 9.85
CA PRO A 182 -15.13 -11.67 9.11
C PRO A 182 -14.80 -11.35 7.64
N TYR A 183 -15.82 -11.50 6.79
CA TYR A 183 -15.76 -11.14 5.36
C TYR A 183 -16.67 -9.93 5.07
N PRO A 184 -16.34 -8.72 5.54
CA PRO A 184 -17.21 -7.56 5.36
C PRO A 184 -17.30 -7.17 3.89
N GLU A 185 -18.51 -6.77 3.46
CA GLU A 185 -18.71 -6.18 2.13
C GLU A 185 -18.19 -4.74 2.07
N ALA A 186 -18.22 -4.04 3.23
CA ALA A 186 -17.76 -2.66 3.34
C ALA A 186 -16.26 -2.53 3.05
N PHE A 187 -15.91 -1.61 2.16
CA PHE A 187 -14.53 -1.28 1.86
C PHE A 187 -14.33 0.21 1.56
N ILE A 188 -13.10 0.68 1.75
CA ILE A 188 -12.66 2.03 1.38
C ILE A 188 -11.34 1.92 0.64
N VAL A 189 -11.29 2.47 -0.57
CA VAL A 189 -10.08 2.53 -1.38
C VAL A 189 -9.49 3.94 -1.30
N MET A 190 -8.26 4.02 -0.86
CA MET A 190 -7.48 5.23 -0.73
C MET A 190 -6.20 5.10 -1.55
N GLY A 191 -5.67 6.21 -2.07
CA GLY A 191 -4.41 6.12 -2.80
C GLY A 191 -4.16 7.27 -3.76
N ASP A 192 -3.06 7.13 -4.50
CA ASP A 192 -2.75 7.94 -5.65
C ASP A 192 -3.24 7.23 -6.92
N PHE A 193 -4.39 7.64 -7.41
CA PHE A 193 -5.01 7.01 -8.57
C PHE A 193 -4.45 7.50 -9.91
N ASN A 194 -3.63 8.53 -9.91
CA ASN A 194 -3.02 9.11 -11.12
C ASN A 194 -4.04 9.43 -12.24
N MET A 195 -5.26 9.82 -11.87
CA MET A 195 -6.34 10.14 -12.80
C MET A 195 -7.07 11.41 -12.36
N LEU A 196 -7.73 12.06 -13.31
CA LEU A 196 -8.55 13.23 -13.04
C LEU A 196 -10.02 12.84 -12.84
N PRO A 197 -10.77 13.61 -12.03
CA PRO A 197 -12.22 13.47 -11.95
C PRO A 197 -12.86 13.54 -13.34
N GLY A 198 -13.79 12.61 -13.63
CA GLY A 198 -14.47 12.54 -14.91
C GLY A 198 -13.70 11.89 -16.06
N SER A 199 -12.43 11.47 -15.84
CA SER A 199 -11.71 10.66 -16.84
C SER A 199 -12.38 9.28 -17.01
N PRO A 200 -12.15 8.58 -18.14
CA PRO A 200 -12.69 7.23 -18.34
C PRO A 200 -12.33 6.27 -17.20
N GLU A 201 -11.12 6.36 -16.68
CA GLU A 201 -10.64 5.55 -15.55
C GLU A 201 -11.39 5.89 -14.27
N TYR A 202 -11.66 7.19 -14.03
CA TYR A 202 -12.43 7.63 -12.88
C TYR A 202 -13.86 7.09 -12.93
N VAL A 203 -14.53 7.21 -14.10
CA VAL A 203 -15.89 6.70 -14.31
C VAL A 203 -15.94 5.18 -14.12
N GLU A 204 -14.93 4.46 -14.59
CA GLU A 204 -14.83 3.01 -14.41
C GLU A 204 -14.67 2.60 -12.94
N LEU A 205 -13.91 3.37 -12.15
CA LEU A 205 -13.72 3.11 -10.72
C LEU A 205 -14.94 3.52 -9.89
N ALA A 206 -15.44 4.73 -10.10
CA ALA A 206 -16.48 5.35 -9.28
C ALA A 206 -17.91 5.02 -9.73
N GLY A 207 -18.10 4.54 -10.97
CA GLY A 207 -19.41 4.21 -11.53
C GLY A 207 -20.24 5.43 -11.97
N ARG A 208 -19.60 6.57 -12.20
CA ARG A 208 -20.27 7.83 -12.58
C ARG A 208 -19.48 8.61 -13.61
#